data_94c99a1954fe916b83fc2ea1fc77e4e8
#
_entry.id   94c99a1954fe916b83fc2ea1fc77e4e8
#
_cell.length_a   1.000
_cell.length_b   1.000
_cell.length_c   1.000
_cell.angle_alpha   90.00
_cell.angle_beta   90.00
_cell.angle_gamma   90.00
#
_symmetry.space_group_name_H-M   'P 1'
#
loop_
_entity.id
_entity.type
_entity.pdbx_description
1 polymer ?
#
loop_
_entity_poly.entity_id
_entity_poly.type
_entity_poly.pdbx_seq_one_letter_code
_entity_poly.pdbx_strand_id
1 'polypeptide(L)'
;MPDRATYHSLFDAVDRYFDLMFDSDVSRFDQVFASSAQLHGLLRDGNLRPLPAKDYKNELASGPSPKSKNAPRQQEILLVDFASPTQAVVKVRVRADTLLYLDYLSYHHIAGAWLITAKSFHVEHRYEVPTN
;
A
#
# COMPACT_ATOMS: atom_id res chain seq x y z
N MET A 1 -19.04 -5.03 -16.53
CA MET A 1 -18.94 -4.19 -15.31
C MET A 1 -18.82 -5.07 -14.08
N PRO A 2 -17.93 -4.76 -13.15
CA PRO A 2 -17.86 -5.48 -11.89
C PRO A 2 -19.15 -5.29 -11.09
N ASP A 3 -19.61 -6.33 -10.43
CA ASP A 3 -20.78 -6.27 -9.58
C ASP A 3 -20.42 -5.76 -8.17
N ARG A 4 -21.44 -5.61 -7.33
CA ARG A 4 -21.26 -5.11 -5.96
C ARG A 4 -20.33 -5.98 -5.14
N ALA A 5 -20.41 -7.31 -5.28
CA ALA A 5 -19.56 -8.23 -4.55
C ALA A 5 -18.09 -8.07 -4.95
N THR A 6 -17.81 -7.82 -6.23
CA THR A 6 -16.45 -7.56 -6.73
C THR A 6 -15.89 -6.26 -6.12
N TYR A 7 -16.69 -5.18 -6.09
CA TYR A 7 -16.27 -3.94 -5.43
C TYR A 7 -15.97 -4.17 -3.94
N HIS A 8 -16.85 -4.87 -3.22
CA HIS A 8 -16.66 -5.12 -1.80
C HIS A 8 -15.39 -5.94 -1.53
N SER A 9 -15.13 -6.98 -2.34
CA SER A 9 -13.93 -7.80 -2.15
C SER A 9 -12.65 -7.01 -2.43
N LEU A 10 -12.67 -6.10 -3.40
CA LEU A 10 -11.53 -5.21 -3.65
C LEU A 10 -11.34 -4.23 -2.49
N PHE A 11 -12.41 -3.62 -1.98
CA PHE A 11 -12.32 -2.71 -0.84
C PHE A 11 -11.78 -3.41 0.41
N ASP A 12 -12.18 -4.65 0.66
CA ASP A 12 -11.61 -5.46 1.75
C ASP A 12 -10.10 -5.65 1.57
N ALA A 13 -9.65 -5.86 0.35
CA ALA A 13 -8.21 -5.96 0.06
C ALA A 13 -7.48 -4.64 0.32
N VAL A 14 -8.09 -3.51 -0.04
CA VAL A 14 -7.50 -2.20 0.24
C VAL A 14 -7.44 -1.94 1.75
N ASP A 15 -8.45 -2.35 2.50
CA ASP A 15 -8.43 -2.24 3.97
C ASP A 15 -7.28 -3.06 4.57
N ARG A 16 -7.02 -4.26 4.05
CA ARG A 16 -5.86 -5.06 4.48
C ARG A 16 -4.53 -4.36 4.18
N TYR A 17 -4.45 -3.66 3.05
CA TYR A 17 -3.28 -2.84 2.73
C TYR A 17 -3.11 -1.70 3.74
N PHE A 18 -4.18 -0.97 4.05
CA PHE A 18 -4.12 0.11 5.04
C PHE A 18 -3.71 -0.41 6.43
N ASP A 19 -4.24 -1.54 6.84
CA ASP A 19 -3.86 -2.16 8.11
C ASP A 19 -2.37 -2.49 8.14
N LEU A 20 -1.83 -3.06 7.06
CA LEU A 20 -0.41 -3.38 6.94
C LEU A 20 0.46 -2.12 7.00
N MET A 21 0.03 -1.04 6.35
CA MET A 21 0.77 0.24 6.38
C MET A 21 0.80 0.84 7.78
N PHE A 22 -0.18 0.55 8.62
CA PHE A 22 -0.24 1.08 9.97
C PHE A 22 0.50 0.20 10.99
N ASP A 23 0.28 -1.12 10.94
CA ASP A 23 0.81 -2.02 11.98
C ASP A 23 2.09 -2.76 11.60
N SER A 24 2.47 -2.77 10.31
CA SER A 24 3.66 -3.48 9.78
C SER A 24 3.70 -4.97 10.16
N ASP A 25 2.53 -5.59 10.34
CA ASP A 25 2.44 -7.01 10.68
C ASP A 25 2.70 -7.86 9.45
N VAL A 26 3.97 -8.23 9.25
CA VAL A 26 4.41 -8.95 8.05
C VAL A 26 3.90 -10.39 7.99
N SER A 27 3.30 -10.92 9.06
CA SER A 27 2.62 -12.22 8.99
C SER A 27 1.45 -12.20 8.01
N ARG A 28 0.91 -11.01 7.70
CA ARG A 28 -0.18 -10.81 6.74
C ARG A 28 0.29 -10.28 5.38
N PHE A 29 1.60 -10.10 5.20
CA PHE A 29 2.15 -9.48 3.99
C PHE A 29 1.72 -10.20 2.71
N ASP A 30 1.78 -11.53 2.70
CA ASP A 30 1.48 -12.33 1.51
C ASP A 30 -0.02 -12.36 1.18
N GLN A 31 -0.88 -11.88 2.09
CA GLN A 31 -2.30 -11.68 1.85
C GLN A 31 -2.59 -10.31 1.21
N VAL A 32 -1.61 -9.44 1.15
CA VAL A 32 -1.72 -8.07 0.59
C VAL A 32 -0.98 -7.97 -0.74
N PHE A 33 0.27 -8.45 -0.78
CA PHE A 33 1.13 -8.35 -1.96
C PHE A 33 1.37 -9.71 -2.58
N ALA A 34 1.32 -9.76 -3.92
CA ALA A 34 1.84 -10.92 -4.65
C ALA A 34 3.36 -11.01 -4.45
N SER A 35 3.90 -12.23 -4.43
CA SER A 35 5.35 -12.43 -4.25
C SER A 35 6.17 -11.80 -5.35
N SER A 36 5.60 -11.64 -6.55
CA SER A 36 6.25 -11.00 -7.70
C SER A 36 6.08 -9.49 -7.74
N ALA A 37 5.40 -8.89 -6.76
CA ALA A 37 5.09 -7.46 -6.79
C ALA A 37 6.37 -6.62 -6.82
N GLN A 38 6.30 -5.52 -7.57
CA GLN A 38 7.38 -4.53 -7.67
C GLN A 38 6.84 -3.17 -7.21
N LEU A 39 7.62 -2.48 -6.38
CA LEU A 39 7.31 -1.15 -5.92
C LEU A 39 8.31 -0.17 -6.52
N HIS A 40 7.85 1.02 -6.88
CA HIS A 40 8.70 2.08 -7.43
C HIS A 40 8.31 3.44 -6.86
N GLY A 41 9.31 4.24 -6.54
CA GLY A 41 9.14 5.63 -6.16
C GLY A 41 10.41 6.41 -6.45
N LEU A 42 10.31 7.73 -6.49
CA LEU A 42 11.48 8.59 -6.66
C LEU A 42 12.02 9.00 -5.29
N LEU A 43 13.34 8.92 -5.13
CA LEU A 43 14.02 9.50 -3.98
C LEU A 43 14.07 11.02 -4.12
N ARG A 44 14.47 11.72 -3.04
CA ARG A 44 14.58 13.18 -3.04
C ARG A 44 15.53 13.71 -4.10
N ASP A 45 16.56 12.94 -4.43
CA ASP A 45 17.55 13.29 -5.46
C ASP A 45 17.06 13.05 -6.89
N GLY A 46 15.83 12.55 -7.05
CA GLY A 46 15.24 12.26 -8.36
C GLY A 46 15.56 10.87 -8.90
N ASN A 47 16.35 10.08 -8.20
CA ASN A 47 16.64 8.71 -8.61
C ASN A 47 15.47 7.79 -8.32
N LEU A 48 15.22 6.85 -9.24
CA LEU A 48 14.19 5.84 -9.07
C LEU A 48 14.66 4.81 -8.04
N ARG A 49 13.79 4.49 -7.09
CA ARG A 49 14.00 3.40 -6.14
C ARG A 49 13.13 2.22 -6.52
N PRO A 50 13.69 1.15 -7.12
CA PRO A 50 12.96 -0.10 -7.28
C PRO A 50 13.00 -0.88 -5.97
N LEU A 51 11.87 -1.50 -5.62
CA LEU A 51 11.76 -2.22 -4.36
C LEU A 51 10.92 -3.49 -4.57
N PRO A 52 11.57 -4.65 -4.75
CA PRO A 52 10.84 -5.93 -4.83
C PRO A 52 10.08 -6.22 -3.54
N ALA A 53 8.97 -6.96 -3.66
CA ALA A 53 8.11 -7.28 -2.52
C ALA A 53 8.88 -7.89 -1.35
N LYS A 54 9.81 -8.81 -1.63
CA LYS A 54 10.63 -9.44 -0.59
C LYS A 54 11.43 -8.41 0.23
N ASP A 55 12.02 -7.45 -0.46
CA ASP A 55 12.84 -6.41 0.20
C ASP A 55 11.94 -5.48 1.00
N TYR A 56 10.76 -5.15 0.48
CA TYR A 56 9.80 -4.33 1.20
C TYR A 56 9.29 -5.03 2.47
N LYS A 57 8.99 -6.32 2.38
CA LYS A 57 8.61 -7.12 3.55
C LYS A 57 9.69 -7.05 4.63
N ASN A 58 10.96 -7.19 4.25
CA ASN A 58 12.08 -7.10 5.18
C ASN A 58 12.18 -5.70 5.80
N GLU A 59 11.96 -4.64 5.04
CA GLU A 59 11.94 -3.28 5.57
C GLU A 59 10.83 -3.10 6.62
N LEU A 60 9.63 -3.58 6.34
CA LEU A 60 8.51 -3.49 7.29
C LEU A 60 8.81 -4.28 8.57
N ALA A 61 9.47 -5.44 8.44
CA ALA A 61 9.80 -6.29 9.59
C ALA A 61 10.92 -5.70 10.47
N SER A 62 11.79 -4.87 9.91
CA SER A 62 13.00 -4.41 10.59
C SER A 62 12.85 -3.10 11.34
N GLY A 63 11.77 -2.36 11.12
CA GLY A 63 11.56 -1.06 11.75
C GLY A 63 10.33 -1.01 12.65
N PRO A 64 10.21 0.03 13.48
CA PRO A 64 8.99 0.23 14.26
C PRO A 64 7.83 0.61 13.34
N SER A 65 6.63 0.10 13.65
CA SER A 65 5.44 0.45 12.90
C SER A 65 4.91 1.84 13.30
N PRO A 66 4.14 2.51 12.42
CA PRO A 66 3.41 3.71 12.83
C PRO A 66 2.56 3.49 14.07
N LYS A 67 1.92 2.33 14.18
CA LYS A 67 1.10 1.96 15.33
C LYS A 67 1.92 1.94 16.63
N SER A 68 3.12 1.35 16.61
CA SER A 68 3.99 1.26 17.78
C SER A 68 4.49 2.63 18.25
N LYS A 69 4.52 3.60 17.36
CA LYS A 69 4.93 4.99 17.63
C LYS A 69 3.76 5.90 17.96
N ASN A 70 2.55 5.37 18.05
CA ASN A 70 1.32 6.15 18.22
C ASN A 70 1.14 7.23 17.15
N ALA A 71 1.60 6.97 15.94
CA ALA A 71 1.46 7.89 14.82
C ALA A 71 -0.01 8.04 14.44
N PRO A 72 -0.44 9.22 13.95
CA PRO A 72 -1.79 9.38 13.44
C PRO A 72 -2.07 8.41 12.31
N ARG A 73 -3.28 7.87 12.26
CA ARG A 73 -3.73 7.02 11.15
C ARG A 73 -4.59 7.85 10.21
N GLN A 74 -4.14 7.97 8.96
CA GLN A 74 -4.86 8.66 7.90
C GLN A 74 -4.85 7.78 6.67
N GLN A 75 -6.02 7.59 6.07
CA GLN A 75 -6.17 6.75 4.88
C GLN A 75 -7.44 7.13 4.13
N GLU A 76 -7.36 7.14 2.81
CA GLU A 76 -8.54 7.35 1.97
C GLU A 76 -8.33 6.74 0.59
N ILE A 77 -9.41 6.26 -0.01
CA ILE A 77 -9.43 5.80 -1.39
C ILE A 77 -9.83 7.01 -2.25
N LEU A 78 -9.00 7.33 -3.25
CA LEU A 78 -9.23 8.48 -4.13
C LEU A 78 -9.82 8.08 -5.48
N LEU A 79 -9.50 6.89 -5.97
CA LEU A 79 -9.96 6.42 -7.28
C LEU A 79 -9.93 4.90 -7.31
N VAL A 80 -10.95 4.30 -7.90
CA VAL A 80 -10.97 2.87 -8.23
C VAL A 80 -11.32 2.75 -9.70
N ASP A 81 -10.49 2.04 -10.47
CA ASP A 81 -10.70 1.84 -11.89
C ASP A 81 -10.47 0.37 -12.25
N PHE A 82 -11.52 -0.28 -12.73
CA PHE A 82 -11.46 -1.68 -13.14
C PHE A 82 -11.17 -1.79 -14.63
N ALA A 83 -10.14 -2.56 -14.99
CA ALA A 83 -9.93 -2.98 -16.38
C ALA A 83 -10.85 -4.16 -16.72
N SER A 84 -11.14 -5.01 -15.75
CA SER A 84 -11.97 -6.20 -15.85
C SER A 84 -12.43 -6.62 -14.46
N PRO A 85 -13.27 -7.67 -14.32
CA PRO A 85 -13.61 -8.19 -12.97
C PRO A 85 -12.41 -8.75 -12.19
N THR A 86 -11.23 -8.91 -12.83
CA THR A 86 -10.05 -9.51 -12.19
C THR A 86 -8.83 -8.58 -12.17
N GLN A 87 -8.97 -7.36 -12.65
CA GLN A 87 -7.85 -6.40 -12.67
C GLN A 87 -8.35 -4.99 -12.41
N ALA A 88 -7.69 -4.29 -11.50
CA ALA A 88 -8.06 -2.94 -11.13
C ALA A 88 -6.84 -2.14 -10.68
N VAL A 89 -6.95 -0.81 -10.78
CA VAL A 89 -6.01 0.10 -10.13
C VAL A 89 -6.78 0.90 -9.07
N VAL A 90 -6.13 1.10 -7.92
CA VAL A 90 -6.69 1.89 -6.83
C VAL A 90 -5.68 2.97 -6.45
N LYS A 91 -6.11 4.22 -6.47
CA LYS A 91 -5.32 5.34 -6.01
C LYS A 91 -5.72 5.65 -4.57
N VAL A 92 -4.75 5.68 -3.68
CA VAL A 92 -5.01 5.92 -2.25
C VAL A 92 -4.08 7.00 -1.71
N ARG A 93 -4.51 7.63 -0.63
CA ARG A 93 -3.65 8.46 0.21
C ARG A 93 -3.51 7.73 1.55
N VAL A 94 -2.28 7.54 2.01
CA VAL A 94 -2.03 6.82 3.26
C VAL A 94 -0.86 7.45 4.00
N ARG A 95 -1.05 7.63 5.30
CA ARG A 95 0.00 8.14 6.17
C ARG A 95 0.78 6.98 6.81
N ALA A 96 2.11 7.06 6.74
CA ALA A 96 3.01 6.17 7.44
C ALA A 96 3.98 7.03 8.27
N ASP A 97 3.69 7.15 9.56
CA ASP A 97 4.46 7.97 10.52
C ASP A 97 4.50 9.44 10.10
N THR A 98 5.66 9.96 9.70
CA THR A 98 5.84 11.36 9.29
C THR A 98 5.60 11.60 7.80
N LEU A 99 5.32 10.54 7.04
CA LEU A 99 5.16 10.64 5.58
C LEU A 99 3.70 10.41 5.18
N LEU A 100 3.18 11.31 4.35
CA LEU A 100 1.89 11.12 3.69
C LEU A 100 2.17 10.71 2.25
N TYR A 101 1.74 9.50 1.90
CA TYR A 101 1.95 8.92 0.58
C TYR A 101 0.71 9.04 -0.28
N LEU A 102 0.96 9.24 -1.56
CA LEU A 102 -0.02 9.03 -2.63
C LEU A 102 0.44 7.79 -3.39
N ASP A 103 -0.38 6.74 -3.36
CA ASP A 103 -0.01 5.45 -3.92
C ASP A 103 -0.95 5.06 -5.05
N TYR A 104 -0.38 4.47 -6.10
CA TYR A 104 -1.12 3.78 -7.15
C TYR A 104 -0.89 2.29 -6.96
N LEU A 105 -1.97 1.55 -6.69
CA LEU A 105 -1.92 0.13 -6.41
C LEU A 105 -2.55 -0.63 -7.58
N SER A 106 -1.76 -1.46 -8.26
CA SER A 106 -2.28 -2.35 -9.29
C SER A 106 -2.67 -3.67 -8.64
N TYR A 107 -3.93 -4.04 -8.77
CA TYR A 107 -4.50 -5.26 -8.19
C TYR A 107 -4.84 -6.27 -9.27
N HIS A 108 -4.55 -7.53 -8.99
CA HIS A 108 -5.03 -8.67 -9.78
C HIS A 108 -5.73 -9.65 -8.85
N HIS A 109 -6.82 -10.24 -9.35
CA HIS A 109 -7.53 -11.31 -8.64
C HIS A 109 -6.87 -12.63 -8.97
N ILE A 110 -6.18 -13.22 -8.02
CA ILE A 110 -5.33 -14.40 -8.20
C ILE A 110 -5.76 -15.44 -7.19
N ALA A 111 -6.13 -16.65 -7.67
CA ALA A 111 -6.47 -17.79 -6.82
C ALA A 111 -7.49 -17.41 -5.72
N GLY A 112 -8.51 -16.64 -6.08
CA GLY A 112 -9.58 -16.25 -5.18
C GLY A 112 -9.32 -15.03 -4.32
N ALA A 113 -8.21 -14.32 -4.50
CA ALA A 113 -7.86 -13.16 -3.69
C ALA A 113 -7.35 -11.99 -4.53
N TRP A 114 -7.69 -10.77 -4.14
CA TRP A 114 -7.10 -9.57 -4.69
C TRP A 114 -5.74 -9.33 -4.06
N LEU A 115 -4.68 -9.27 -4.89
CA LEU A 115 -3.31 -9.01 -4.45
C LEU A 115 -2.73 -7.85 -5.23
N ILE A 116 -1.92 -7.04 -4.57
CA ILE A 116 -1.16 -5.97 -5.20
C ILE A 116 -0.01 -6.58 -6.00
N THR A 117 0.04 -6.31 -7.30
CA THR A 117 1.10 -6.80 -8.18
C THR A 117 2.10 -5.72 -8.57
N ALA A 118 1.72 -4.45 -8.41
CA ALA A 118 2.61 -3.31 -8.60
C ALA A 118 2.14 -2.15 -7.73
N LYS A 119 3.10 -1.38 -7.22
CA LYS A 119 2.81 -0.18 -6.45
C LYS A 119 3.75 0.92 -6.89
N SER A 120 3.18 2.10 -7.22
CA SER A 120 3.96 3.32 -7.41
C SER A 120 3.65 4.26 -6.25
N PHE A 121 4.68 4.68 -5.53
CA PHE A 121 4.50 5.53 -4.37
C PHE A 121 5.13 6.90 -4.57
N HIS A 122 4.47 7.92 -4.02
CA HIS A 122 4.92 9.30 -4.06
C HIS A 122 4.73 9.93 -2.69
N VAL A 123 5.77 10.56 -2.15
CA VAL A 123 5.64 11.29 -0.89
C VAL A 123 4.99 12.63 -1.19
N GLU A 124 3.72 12.79 -0.81
CA GLU A 124 2.95 14.00 -1.04
C GLU A 124 3.27 15.07 -0.02
N HIS A 125 3.52 14.67 1.23
CA HIS A 125 3.80 15.59 2.32
C HIS A 125 4.69 14.92 3.37
N ARG A 126 5.58 15.74 3.98
CA ARG A 126 6.43 15.32 5.09
C ARG A 126 6.05 16.14 6.31
N TYR A 127 5.59 15.47 7.36
CA TYR A 127 5.28 16.13 8.64
C TYR A 127 6.54 16.26 9.46
N GLU A 128 6.62 17.35 10.21
CA GLU A 128 7.74 17.53 11.15
C GLU A 128 7.58 16.57 12.33
N VAL A 129 8.73 16.04 12.79
CA VAL A 129 8.78 15.29 14.03
C VAL A 129 8.72 16.30 15.17
N PRO A 130 7.79 16.14 16.16
CA PRO A 130 7.77 17.04 17.29
C PRO A 130 9.13 17.04 18.02
N THR A 131 9.68 18.23 18.24
CA THR A 131 10.88 18.39 19.05
C THR A 131 10.48 18.68 20.49
N ASN A 132 10.97 17.89 21.41
CA ASN A 132 10.75 18.11 22.84
C ASN A 132 11.78 19.09 23.42
#